data_c25029226a0f671cd58bcb9bdb6f9772
#
_entry.id   c25029226a0f671cd58bcb9bdb6f9772
#
_cell.length_a   1.000
_cell.length_b   1.000
_cell.length_c   1.000
_cell.angle_alpha   90.00
_cell.angle_beta   90.00
_cell.angle_gamma   90.00
#
_symmetry.space_group_name_H-M   'P 1'
#
loop_
_entity.id
_entity.type
_entity.pdbx_description
1 polymer ?
#
loop_
_entity_poly.entity_id
_entity_poly.type
_entity_poly.pdbx_seq_one_letter_code
_entity_poly.pdbx_strand_id
1 'polypeptide(L)'
;MARDRQSKGKNLRKSIYVFTEGYTEKNYFSILNKKYNRTATVKVSIHPTSKQGRCLLNHALGKISTLSKTEKRNLGGVYIIFDKDSLENDEIEGVLKETKASNIDIGFSNSCFEVWLLAHFEKPNESHTKDRLYKKLEEYLDCEQYERNHKNDKELLMQLEDLVSIAMENTSSMEGLSQKTIIHEPYTNIGSMIQSIYDQDFY
;
A
#
# COMPACT_ATOMS: atom_id res chain seq x y z
N MET A 1 -16.07 7.85 -52.55
CA MET A 1 -16.57 7.16 -51.33
C MET A 1 -15.54 7.39 -50.22
N ALA A 2 -15.81 8.27 -49.27
CA ALA A 2 -14.96 8.52 -48.13
C ALA A 2 -15.21 7.42 -47.08
N ARG A 3 -14.16 6.67 -46.71
CA ARG A 3 -14.21 5.70 -45.63
C ARG A 3 -14.18 6.46 -44.28
N ASP A 4 -15.34 6.44 -43.66
CA ASP A 4 -15.51 6.93 -42.28
C ASP A 4 -14.63 6.09 -41.34
N ARG A 5 -13.49 6.66 -40.87
CA ARG A 5 -12.64 6.08 -39.85
C ARG A 5 -13.32 6.32 -38.50
N GLN A 6 -14.20 5.41 -38.09
CA GLN A 6 -14.62 5.35 -36.70
C GLN A 6 -13.37 5.20 -35.83
N SER A 7 -13.01 6.27 -35.13
CA SER A 7 -12.00 6.25 -34.08
C SER A 7 -12.52 5.34 -32.96
N LYS A 8 -11.98 4.12 -32.87
CA LYS A 8 -12.15 3.28 -31.68
C LYS A 8 -11.57 4.06 -30.50
N GLY A 9 -12.43 4.66 -29.69
CA GLY A 9 -12.04 5.35 -28.47
C GLY A 9 -11.17 4.40 -27.65
N LYS A 10 -9.92 4.79 -27.39
CA LYS A 10 -9.06 4.06 -26.45
C LYS A 10 -9.78 4.03 -25.12
N ASN A 11 -10.16 2.87 -24.63
CA ASN A 11 -10.60 2.70 -23.25
C ASN A 11 -9.43 3.20 -22.37
N LEU A 12 -9.61 4.37 -21.79
CA LEU A 12 -8.62 4.96 -20.89
C LEU A 12 -8.57 4.09 -19.64
N ARG A 13 -7.39 3.58 -19.30
CA ARG A 13 -7.17 2.88 -18.03
C ARG A 13 -7.56 3.79 -16.87
N LYS A 14 -8.28 3.26 -15.89
CA LYS A 14 -8.60 3.99 -14.66
C LYS A 14 -7.32 4.36 -13.93
N SER A 15 -7.29 5.54 -13.33
CA SER A 15 -6.15 6.02 -12.56
C SER A 15 -6.35 5.73 -11.08
N ILE A 16 -5.38 5.08 -10.45
CA ILE A 16 -5.32 4.86 -9.00
C ILE A 16 -4.21 5.72 -8.42
N TYR A 17 -4.51 6.40 -7.33
CA TYR A 17 -3.54 7.19 -6.57
C TYR A 17 -3.25 6.50 -5.25
N VAL A 18 -1.97 6.26 -4.97
CA VAL A 18 -1.48 5.67 -3.72
C VAL A 18 -0.57 6.69 -3.05
N PHE A 19 -0.96 7.17 -1.88
CA PHE A 19 -0.16 8.09 -1.06
C PHE A 19 0.45 7.30 0.08
N THR A 20 1.77 7.35 0.21
CA THR A 20 2.51 6.61 1.24
C THR A 20 3.11 7.55 2.25
N GLU A 21 3.26 7.10 3.48
CA GLU A 21 3.97 7.81 4.51
C GLU A 21 5.43 7.98 4.14
N GLY A 22 6.13 6.87 3.86
CA GLY A 22 7.56 6.83 3.64
C GLY A 22 8.00 6.35 2.26
N TYR A 23 9.31 6.22 2.13
CA TYR A 23 9.96 5.75 0.91
C TYR A 23 10.03 4.23 0.83
N THR A 24 9.97 3.50 1.94
CA THR A 24 9.91 2.03 1.95
C THR A 24 8.68 1.55 1.20
N GLU A 25 7.50 2.02 1.61
CA GLU A 25 6.23 1.70 0.96
C GLU A 25 6.22 2.16 -0.50
N LYS A 26 6.69 3.39 -0.76
CA LYS A 26 6.80 3.92 -2.13
C LYS A 26 7.66 3.04 -3.02
N ASN A 27 8.81 2.58 -2.55
CA ASN A 27 9.72 1.74 -3.32
C ASN A 27 9.12 0.35 -3.53
N TYR A 28 8.54 -0.25 -2.48
CA TYR A 28 7.85 -1.52 -2.56
C TYR A 28 6.70 -1.48 -3.59
N PHE A 29 5.77 -0.53 -3.48
CA PHE A 29 4.67 -0.39 -4.45
C PHE A 29 5.14 -0.02 -5.86
N SER A 30 6.28 0.67 -6.01
CA SER A 30 6.88 0.93 -7.33
C SER A 30 7.38 -0.36 -8.00
N ILE A 31 7.90 -1.32 -7.22
CA ILE A 31 8.30 -2.64 -7.69
C ILE A 31 7.07 -3.41 -8.17
N LEU A 32 6.03 -3.50 -7.33
CA LEU A 32 4.78 -4.16 -7.69
C LEU A 32 4.13 -3.54 -8.93
N ASN A 33 4.11 -2.21 -9.01
CA ASN A 33 3.58 -1.51 -10.17
C ASN A 33 4.34 -1.85 -11.45
N LYS A 34 5.66 -2.03 -11.39
CA LYS A 34 6.46 -2.49 -12.54
C LYS A 34 6.10 -3.94 -12.92
N LYS A 35 5.94 -4.82 -11.92
CA LYS A 35 5.57 -6.23 -12.12
C LYS A 35 4.19 -6.36 -12.78
N TYR A 36 3.19 -5.71 -12.23
CA TYR A 36 1.79 -5.88 -12.64
C TYR A 36 1.29 -4.90 -13.72
N ASN A 37 2.06 -3.86 -14.06
CA ASN A 37 1.63 -2.82 -15.01
C ASN A 37 1.27 -3.37 -16.41
N ARG A 38 1.83 -4.51 -16.82
CA ARG A 38 1.56 -5.11 -18.13
C ARG A 38 0.18 -5.77 -18.19
N THR A 39 -0.28 -6.32 -17.08
CA THR A 39 -1.55 -7.05 -16.96
C THR A 39 -2.65 -6.18 -16.35
N ALA A 40 -2.29 -5.15 -15.58
CA ALA A 40 -3.24 -4.32 -14.88
C ALA A 40 -4.12 -3.49 -15.83
N THR A 41 -5.41 -3.45 -15.53
CA THR A 41 -6.41 -2.61 -16.20
C THR A 41 -6.35 -1.14 -15.77
N VAL A 42 -5.52 -0.84 -14.79
CA VAL A 42 -5.39 0.46 -14.12
C VAL A 42 -4.00 1.07 -14.33
N LYS A 43 -3.91 2.39 -14.15
CA LYS A 43 -2.66 3.14 -14.06
C LYS A 43 -2.46 3.59 -12.62
N VAL A 44 -1.45 3.05 -11.93
CA VAL A 44 -1.14 3.40 -10.54
C VAL A 44 -0.10 4.50 -10.47
N SER A 45 -0.35 5.53 -9.65
CA SER A 45 0.57 6.63 -9.35
C SER A 45 0.86 6.65 -7.86
N ILE A 46 2.15 6.56 -7.46
CA ILE A 46 2.57 6.42 -6.08
C ILE A 46 3.26 7.72 -5.63
N HIS A 47 2.82 8.28 -4.50
CA HIS A 47 3.21 9.59 -4.00
C HIS A 47 3.69 9.49 -2.54
N PRO A 48 5.02 9.47 -2.28
CA PRO A 48 5.53 9.56 -0.91
C PRO A 48 5.34 10.98 -0.37
N THR A 49 4.95 11.12 0.90
CA THR A 49 4.55 12.42 1.44
C THR A 49 5.30 12.84 2.68
N SER A 50 5.97 11.91 3.39
CA SER A 50 6.52 12.12 4.74
C SER A 50 5.46 12.62 5.74
N LYS A 51 4.23 12.15 5.58
CA LYS A 51 3.07 12.48 6.43
C LYS A 51 2.37 11.19 6.81
N GLN A 52 1.81 11.15 8.03
CA GLN A 52 1.04 10.00 8.53
C GLN A 52 -0.36 10.44 8.98
N GLY A 53 -1.22 9.45 9.24
CA GLY A 53 -2.54 9.67 9.81
C GLY A 53 -3.36 10.73 9.08
N ARG A 54 -3.94 11.65 9.84
CA ARG A 54 -4.79 12.74 9.32
C ARG A 54 -4.04 13.69 8.37
N CYS A 55 -2.74 13.93 8.60
CA CYS A 55 -1.94 14.79 7.71
C CYS A 55 -1.78 14.17 6.33
N LEU A 56 -1.63 12.86 6.24
CA LEU A 56 -1.57 12.10 4.99
C LEU A 56 -2.92 12.14 4.26
N LEU A 57 -4.02 11.90 4.98
CA LEU A 57 -5.37 12.01 4.43
C LEU A 57 -5.65 13.39 3.85
N ASN A 58 -5.36 14.46 4.59
CA ASN A 58 -5.54 15.82 4.12
C ASN A 58 -4.71 16.13 2.86
N HIS A 59 -3.49 15.60 2.79
CA HIS A 59 -2.66 15.73 1.59
C HIS A 59 -3.30 15.02 0.39
N ALA A 60 -3.79 13.79 0.55
CA ALA A 60 -4.48 13.05 -0.49
C ALA A 60 -5.74 13.79 -0.97
N LEU A 61 -6.60 14.25 -0.07
CA LEU A 61 -7.80 15.04 -0.37
C LEU A 61 -7.46 16.32 -1.14
N GLY A 62 -6.43 17.05 -0.70
CA GLY A 62 -5.93 18.25 -1.38
C GLY A 62 -5.50 17.93 -2.82
N LYS A 63 -4.75 16.84 -3.02
CA LYS A 63 -4.32 16.44 -4.35
C LYS A 63 -5.49 16.07 -5.25
N ILE A 64 -6.45 15.29 -4.74
CA ILE A 64 -7.64 14.88 -5.50
C ILE A 64 -8.54 16.08 -5.83
N SER A 65 -8.63 17.07 -4.95
CA SER A 65 -9.43 18.27 -5.19
C SER A 65 -8.96 19.04 -6.42
N THR A 66 -7.64 19.08 -6.69
CA THR A 66 -7.01 19.79 -7.81
C THR A 66 -7.12 19.06 -9.16
N LEU A 67 -7.58 17.81 -9.19
CA LEU A 67 -7.77 17.05 -10.42
C LEU A 67 -8.82 17.71 -11.32
N SER A 68 -8.56 17.74 -12.62
CA SER A 68 -9.52 18.15 -13.64
C SER A 68 -10.77 17.27 -13.65
N LYS A 69 -11.86 17.75 -14.25
CA LYS A 69 -13.11 16.97 -14.40
C LYS A 69 -12.86 15.63 -15.14
N THR A 70 -11.97 15.63 -16.11
CA THR A 70 -11.62 14.42 -16.88
C THR A 70 -10.86 13.41 -16.01
N GLU A 71 -9.88 13.86 -15.22
CA GLU A 71 -9.13 13.00 -14.30
C GLU A 71 -10.05 12.43 -13.21
N LYS A 72 -10.92 13.27 -12.61
CA LYS A 72 -11.91 12.80 -11.63
C LYS A 72 -12.85 11.73 -12.19
N ARG A 73 -13.29 11.86 -13.46
CA ARG A 73 -14.11 10.86 -14.13
C ARG A 73 -13.36 9.55 -14.39
N ASN A 74 -12.05 9.64 -14.59
CA ASN A 74 -11.18 8.49 -14.82
C ASN A 74 -10.55 7.93 -13.53
N LEU A 75 -10.90 8.46 -12.37
CA LEU A 75 -10.41 7.99 -11.07
C LEU A 75 -10.97 6.59 -10.80
N GLY A 76 -10.08 5.62 -10.54
CA GLY A 76 -10.40 4.25 -10.21
C GLY A 76 -10.34 3.95 -8.72
N GLY A 77 -9.52 4.72 -7.97
CA GLY A 77 -9.38 4.56 -6.52
C GLY A 77 -8.34 5.50 -5.95
N VAL A 78 -8.42 5.73 -4.66
CA VAL A 78 -7.44 6.50 -3.87
C VAL A 78 -7.12 5.70 -2.63
N TYR A 79 -5.85 5.50 -2.37
CA TYR A 79 -5.34 4.74 -1.23
C TYR A 79 -4.35 5.59 -0.45
N ILE A 80 -4.42 5.52 0.87
CA ILE A 80 -3.38 6.04 1.77
C ILE A 80 -2.76 4.89 2.53
N ILE A 81 -1.43 4.91 2.70
CA ILE A 81 -0.69 3.87 3.42
C ILE A 81 0.10 4.53 4.54
N PHE A 82 -0.15 4.07 5.75
CA PHE A 82 0.56 4.54 6.94
C PHE A 82 0.59 3.46 8.03
N ASP A 83 1.50 3.64 8.97
CA ASP A 83 1.70 2.76 10.10
C ASP A 83 1.03 3.33 11.35
N LYS A 84 0.78 2.45 12.33
CA LYS A 84 0.36 2.90 13.66
C LYS A 84 1.45 3.75 14.32
N ASP A 85 2.67 3.27 14.30
CA ASP A 85 3.85 3.93 14.89
C ASP A 85 3.53 4.61 16.24
N SER A 86 3.58 5.94 16.28
CA SER A 86 3.26 6.75 17.46
C SER A 86 1.83 7.32 17.46
N LEU A 87 1.00 6.94 16.50
CA LEU A 87 -0.37 7.43 16.42
C LEU A 87 -1.26 6.84 17.51
N GLU A 88 -2.06 7.70 18.15
CA GLU A 88 -3.05 7.26 19.10
C GLU A 88 -4.26 6.62 18.40
N ASN A 89 -4.91 5.68 19.07
CA ASN A 89 -6.05 4.95 18.51
C ASN A 89 -7.18 5.89 18.09
N ASP A 90 -7.47 6.91 18.87
CA ASP A 90 -8.52 7.91 18.58
C ASP A 90 -8.23 8.69 17.29
N GLU A 91 -6.96 8.99 17.00
CA GLU A 91 -6.56 9.63 15.76
C GLU A 91 -6.80 8.70 14.57
N ILE A 92 -6.38 7.43 14.67
CA ILE A 92 -6.59 6.42 13.63
C ILE A 92 -8.09 6.21 13.39
N GLU A 93 -8.91 6.11 14.44
CA GLU A 93 -10.37 6.01 14.32
C GLU A 93 -10.99 7.21 13.60
N GLY A 94 -10.49 8.40 13.88
CA GLY A 94 -10.88 9.62 13.16
C GLY A 94 -10.57 9.50 11.67
N VAL A 95 -9.37 9.05 11.31
CA VAL A 95 -8.97 8.81 9.92
C VAL A 95 -9.86 7.76 9.26
N LEU A 96 -10.17 6.64 9.93
CA LEU A 96 -11.08 5.62 9.42
C LEU A 96 -12.48 6.16 9.08
N LYS A 97 -13.02 7.05 9.90
CA LYS A 97 -14.32 7.68 9.66
C LYS A 97 -14.28 8.62 8.45
N GLU A 98 -13.25 9.46 8.38
CA GLU A 98 -13.09 10.45 7.32
C GLU A 98 -12.82 9.79 5.96
N THR A 99 -12.03 8.72 5.90
CA THR A 99 -11.73 8.00 4.67
C THR A 99 -12.96 7.30 4.09
N LYS A 100 -13.81 6.70 4.94
CA LYS A 100 -15.10 6.14 4.51
C LYS A 100 -16.00 7.19 3.87
N ALA A 101 -16.10 8.38 4.48
CA ALA A 101 -16.89 9.49 3.95
C ALA A 101 -16.34 10.03 2.62
N SER A 102 -15.03 9.89 2.38
CA SER A 102 -14.31 10.42 1.21
C SER A 102 -14.05 9.36 0.12
N ASN A 103 -14.47 8.11 0.33
CA ASN A 103 -14.20 6.98 -0.56
C ASN A 103 -12.70 6.81 -0.82
N ILE A 104 -11.91 6.83 0.25
CA ILE A 104 -10.46 6.59 0.27
C ILE A 104 -10.21 5.31 1.06
N ASP A 105 -9.44 4.39 0.49
CA ASP A 105 -9.06 3.15 1.14
C ASP A 105 -7.75 3.29 1.92
N ILE A 106 -7.59 2.50 2.96
CA ILE A 106 -6.42 2.55 3.85
C ILE A 106 -5.65 1.23 3.78
N GLY A 107 -4.34 1.33 3.50
CA GLY A 107 -3.35 0.32 3.84
C GLY A 107 -2.72 0.68 5.19
N PHE A 108 -2.82 -0.23 6.14
CA PHE A 108 -2.40 0.00 7.52
C PHE A 108 -1.60 -1.18 8.06
N SER A 109 -0.55 -0.88 8.82
CA SER A 109 0.23 -1.87 9.56
C SER A 109 0.39 -1.45 11.03
N ASN A 110 0.33 -2.42 11.93
CA ASN A 110 0.63 -2.27 13.34
C ASN A 110 1.68 -3.33 13.74
N SER A 111 2.85 -2.93 14.18
CA SER A 111 3.32 -1.58 14.52
C SER A 111 3.82 -0.76 13.31
N CYS A 112 4.44 -1.37 12.31
CA CYS A 112 5.09 -0.70 11.17
C CYS A 112 4.97 -1.55 9.89
N PHE A 113 5.32 -0.96 8.75
CA PHE A 113 5.23 -1.60 7.42
C PHE A 113 6.07 -2.88 7.33
N GLU A 114 7.10 -3.00 8.14
CA GLU A 114 7.94 -4.19 8.21
C GLU A 114 7.18 -5.46 8.66
N VAL A 115 6.04 -5.33 9.31
CA VAL A 115 5.12 -6.48 9.54
C VAL A 115 4.67 -7.08 8.21
N TRP A 116 4.35 -6.25 7.23
CA TRP A 116 4.03 -6.71 5.87
C TRP A 116 5.26 -7.30 5.17
N LEU A 117 6.45 -6.67 5.29
CA LEU A 117 7.67 -7.20 4.68
C LEU A 117 8.03 -8.57 5.27
N LEU A 118 7.89 -8.76 6.59
CA LEU A 118 8.12 -10.04 7.24
C LEU A 118 7.15 -11.13 6.76
N ALA A 119 5.92 -10.75 6.43
CA ALA A 119 4.92 -11.69 5.92
C ALA A 119 5.34 -12.40 4.63
N HIS A 120 6.31 -11.89 3.88
CA HIS A 120 6.88 -12.58 2.70
C HIS A 120 7.64 -13.86 3.07
N PHE A 121 8.05 -14.01 4.31
CA PHE A 121 8.87 -15.12 4.77
C PHE A 121 8.16 -15.99 5.80
N GLU A 122 7.39 -15.40 6.69
CA GLU A 122 6.69 -16.10 7.76
C GLU A 122 5.35 -15.47 8.08
N LYS A 123 4.46 -16.25 8.69
CA LYS A 123 3.18 -15.74 9.18
C LYS A 123 3.42 -14.84 10.41
N PRO A 124 2.99 -13.57 10.40
CA PRO A 124 3.15 -12.68 11.55
C PRO A 124 2.16 -13.06 12.67
N ASN A 125 2.58 -13.97 13.54
CA ASN A 125 1.76 -14.51 14.63
C ASN A 125 2.05 -13.87 15.99
N GLU A 126 3.20 -13.22 16.14
CA GLU A 126 3.68 -12.67 17.40
C GLU A 126 3.98 -11.17 17.25
N SER A 127 3.63 -10.40 18.29
CA SER A 127 4.05 -9.01 18.38
C SER A 127 5.56 -8.93 18.58
N HIS A 128 6.21 -8.07 17.82
CA HIS A 128 7.64 -7.83 17.90
C HIS A 128 7.92 -6.34 18.06
N THR A 129 8.92 -5.99 18.87
CA THR A 129 9.50 -4.65 18.83
C THR A 129 10.08 -4.37 17.43
N LYS A 130 10.17 -3.10 17.03
CA LYS A 130 10.76 -2.72 15.74
C LYS A 130 12.16 -3.30 15.55
N ASP A 131 13.01 -3.24 16.59
CA ASP A 131 14.37 -3.80 16.55
C ASP A 131 14.37 -5.30 16.23
N ARG A 132 13.40 -6.05 16.76
CA ARG A 132 13.28 -7.47 16.49
C ARG A 132 12.77 -7.74 15.09
N LEU A 133 11.82 -6.94 14.59
CA LEU A 133 11.38 -7.01 13.19
C LEU A 133 12.54 -6.76 12.22
N TYR A 134 13.35 -5.73 12.49
CA TYR A 134 14.52 -5.41 11.67
C TYR A 134 15.54 -6.54 11.67
N LYS A 135 15.85 -7.15 12.83
CA LYS A 135 16.77 -8.29 12.92
C LYS A 135 16.26 -9.50 12.14
N LYS A 136 14.96 -9.80 12.19
CA LYS A 136 14.39 -10.88 11.39
C LYS A 136 14.51 -10.59 9.89
N LEU A 137 14.26 -9.35 9.47
CA LEU A 137 14.44 -8.96 8.07
C LEU A 137 15.90 -9.01 7.65
N GLU A 138 16.87 -8.66 8.52
CA GLU A 138 18.30 -8.82 8.28
C GLU A 138 18.67 -10.28 7.98
N GLU A 139 18.13 -11.23 8.77
CA GLU A 139 18.35 -12.65 8.58
C GLU A 139 17.76 -13.16 7.24
N TYR A 140 16.53 -12.77 6.91
CA TYR A 140 15.86 -13.23 5.69
C TYR A 140 16.38 -12.59 4.40
N LEU A 141 16.83 -11.35 4.48
CA LEU A 141 17.29 -10.56 3.34
C LEU A 141 18.81 -10.61 3.17
N ASP A 142 19.51 -11.35 4.04
CA ASP A 142 20.98 -11.44 4.08
C ASP A 142 21.65 -10.06 4.05
N CYS A 143 21.25 -9.19 4.97
CA CYS A 143 21.78 -7.83 5.10
C CYS A 143 22.08 -7.49 6.55
N GLU A 144 22.90 -6.47 6.77
CA GLU A 144 23.24 -5.95 8.10
C GLU A 144 22.73 -4.52 8.28
N GLN A 145 22.29 -4.18 9.49
CA GLN A 145 21.83 -2.84 9.84
C GLN A 145 20.68 -2.35 8.94
N TYR A 146 19.64 -3.18 8.78
CA TYR A 146 18.48 -2.94 7.92
C TYR A 146 17.92 -1.51 8.06
N GLU A 147 17.66 -1.07 9.30
CA GLU A 147 17.08 0.26 9.54
C GLU A 147 17.96 1.39 9.00
N ARG A 148 19.26 1.31 9.21
CA ARG A 148 20.20 2.38 8.88
C ARG A 148 20.53 2.43 7.40
N ASN A 149 20.74 1.27 6.79
CA ASN A 149 21.34 1.15 5.45
C ASN A 149 20.35 0.73 4.36
N HIS A 150 19.31 -0.04 4.72
CA HIS A 150 18.51 -0.79 3.76
C HIS A 150 17.01 -0.54 3.80
N LYS A 151 16.50 0.17 4.80
CA LYS A 151 15.05 0.40 4.97
C LYS A 151 14.38 0.93 3.68
N ASN A 152 15.08 1.76 2.92
CA ASN A 152 14.59 2.33 1.65
C ASN A 152 15.31 1.75 0.43
N ASP A 153 16.10 0.69 0.60
CA ASP A 153 16.87 0.08 -0.48
C ASP A 153 15.95 -0.66 -1.44
N LYS A 154 15.87 -0.14 -2.65
CA LYS A 154 15.01 -0.70 -3.67
C LYS A 154 15.51 -2.05 -4.19
N GLU A 155 16.82 -2.26 -4.27
CA GLU A 155 17.40 -3.51 -4.75
C GLU A 155 17.12 -4.62 -3.74
N LEU A 156 17.24 -4.33 -2.45
CA LEU A 156 16.88 -5.25 -1.40
C LEU A 156 15.38 -5.61 -1.45
N LEU A 157 14.51 -4.60 -1.57
CA LEU A 157 13.06 -4.81 -1.66
C LEU A 157 12.63 -5.58 -2.93
N MET A 158 13.42 -5.55 -4.00
CA MET A 158 13.14 -6.35 -5.20
C MET A 158 13.19 -7.86 -4.94
N GLN A 159 13.92 -8.33 -3.91
CA GLN A 159 13.92 -9.75 -3.52
C GLN A 159 12.53 -10.24 -3.08
N LEU A 160 11.65 -9.33 -2.66
CA LEU A 160 10.29 -9.62 -2.23
C LEU A 160 9.28 -9.76 -3.39
N GLU A 161 9.68 -9.37 -4.62
CA GLU A 161 8.77 -9.26 -5.76
C GLU A 161 8.03 -10.57 -6.08
N ASP A 162 8.73 -11.69 -5.97
CA ASP A 162 8.18 -13.01 -6.28
C ASP A 162 7.55 -13.72 -5.07
N LEU A 163 7.67 -13.12 -3.88
CA LEU A 163 7.14 -13.66 -2.63
C LEU A 163 5.80 -13.03 -2.20
N VAL A 164 5.24 -12.14 -3.02
CA VAL A 164 4.00 -11.40 -2.70
C VAL A 164 2.82 -12.34 -2.42
N SER A 165 2.69 -13.44 -3.19
CA SER A 165 1.64 -14.44 -2.96
C SER A 165 1.76 -15.11 -1.59
N ILE A 166 2.99 -15.40 -1.14
CA ILE A 166 3.27 -15.94 0.19
C ILE A 166 2.85 -14.95 1.27
N ALA A 167 3.20 -13.67 1.10
CA ALA A 167 2.80 -12.63 2.05
C ALA A 167 1.28 -12.48 2.15
N MET A 168 0.57 -12.58 1.03
CA MET A 168 -0.89 -12.54 0.99
C MET A 168 -1.51 -13.76 1.69
N GLU A 169 -0.98 -14.95 1.47
CA GLU A 169 -1.40 -16.17 2.16
C GLU A 169 -1.16 -16.07 3.67
N ASN A 170 0.04 -15.63 4.08
CA ASN A 170 0.42 -15.48 5.49
C ASN A 170 -0.45 -14.45 6.24
N THR A 171 -1.04 -13.48 5.55
CA THR A 171 -1.91 -12.46 6.14
C THR A 171 -3.41 -12.68 5.86
N SER A 172 -3.77 -13.72 5.11
CA SER A 172 -5.16 -13.99 4.67
C SER A 172 -6.16 -14.18 5.80
N SER A 173 -5.71 -14.63 6.97
CA SER A 173 -6.54 -14.81 8.16
C SER A 173 -6.76 -13.53 8.98
N MET A 174 -6.10 -12.41 8.62
CA MET A 174 -6.30 -11.14 9.30
C MET A 174 -7.63 -10.51 8.87
N GLU A 175 -8.41 -10.09 9.86
CA GLU A 175 -9.70 -9.43 9.60
C GLU A 175 -9.51 -8.10 8.87
N GLY A 176 -10.56 -7.63 8.20
CA GLY A 176 -10.54 -6.31 7.55
C GLY A 176 -10.30 -5.16 8.52
N LEU A 177 -9.74 -4.07 8.03
CA LEU A 177 -9.40 -2.89 8.84
C LEU A 177 -10.66 -2.26 9.46
N SER A 178 -10.63 -2.11 10.78
CA SER A 178 -11.75 -1.61 11.59
C SER A 178 -11.24 -1.03 12.92
N GLN A 179 -12.12 -0.39 13.69
CA GLN A 179 -11.79 0.05 15.04
C GLN A 179 -11.31 -1.08 15.98
N LYS A 180 -11.72 -2.33 15.71
CA LYS A 180 -11.27 -3.48 16.50
C LYS A 180 -9.87 -3.93 16.09
N THR A 181 -9.55 -3.88 14.80
CA THR A 181 -8.29 -4.42 14.28
C THR A 181 -7.11 -3.45 14.37
N ILE A 182 -7.34 -2.14 14.51
CA ILE A 182 -6.24 -1.17 14.68
C ILE A 182 -5.45 -1.36 15.96
N ILE A 183 -6.01 -2.04 16.96
CA ILE A 183 -5.32 -2.36 18.22
C ILE A 183 -4.60 -3.71 18.18
N HIS A 184 -4.88 -4.56 17.19
CA HIS A 184 -4.21 -5.86 17.05
C HIS A 184 -2.75 -5.66 16.63
N GLU A 185 -1.87 -6.40 17.24
CA GLU A 185 -0.44 -6.41 16.93
C GLU A 185 0.10 -7.85 17.01
N PRO A 186 0.70 -8.37 15.94
CA PRO A 186 0.89 -7.74 14.64
C PRO A 186 -0.39 -7.67 13.81
N TYR A 187 -0.50 -6.64 12.97
CA TYR A 187 -1.60 -6.51 12.03
C TYR A 187 -1.15 -5.83 10.73
N THR A 188 -1.67 -6.28 9.60
CA THR A 188 -1.57 -5.56 8.32
C THR A 188 -2.71 -5.96 7.38
N ASN A 189 -3.23 -5.00 6.62
CA ASN A 189 -4.18 -5.25 5.53
C ASN A 189 -3.59 -4.94 4.15
N ILE A 190 -2.28 -4.79 4.06
CA ILE A 190 -1.60 -4.46 2.80
C ILE A 190 -1.86 -5.50 1.72
N GLY A 191 -1.94 -6.79 2.07
CA GLY A 191 -2.26 -7.85 1.11
C GLY A 191 -3.63 -7.65 0.44
N SER A 192 -4.68 -7.39 1.21
CA SER A 192 -6.02 -7.10 0.69
C SER A 192 -6.03 -5.83 -0.18
N MET A 193 -5.24 -4.83 0.19
CA MET A 193 -5.12 -3.60 -0.60
C MET A 193 -4.42 -3.85 -1.94
N ILE A 194 -3.35 -4.65 -1.97
CA ILE A 194 -2.65 -5.02 -3.22
C ILE A 194 -3.62 -5.74 -4.16
N GLN A 195 -4.39 -6.70 -3.65
CA GLN A 195 -5.43 -7.39 -4.42
C GLN A 195 -6.42 -6.39 -5.03
N SER A 196 -6.91 -5.45 -4.22
CA SER A 196 -7.85 -4.42 -4.67
C SER A 196 -7.27 -3.48 -5.74
N ILE A 197 -5.99 -3.09 -5.61
CA ILE A 197 -5.32 -2.18 -6.57
C ILE A 197 -5.07 -2.85 -7.92
N TYR A 198 -4.58 -4.10 -7.91
CA TYR A 198 -4.09 -4.74 -9.12
C TYR A 198 -5.06 -5.76 -9.72
N ASP A 199 -6.20 -6.01 -9.05
CA ASP A 199 -7.23 -6.97 -9.48
C ASP A 199 -6.60 -8.31 -9.89
N GLN A 200 -5.68 -8.80 -9.05
CA GLN A 200 -4.98 -10.05 -9.25
C GLN A 200 -5.55 -11.11 -8.31
N ASP A 201 -6.12 -12.17 -8.87
CA ASP A 201 -6.36 -13.41 -8.14
C ASP A 201 -5.01 -14.12 -7.98
N PHE A 202 -4.42 -13.98 -6.78
CA PHE A 202 -3.20 -14.68 -6.42
C PHE A 202 -3.56 -16.08 -5.88
N TYR A 203 -3.87 -16.99 -6.79
CA TYR A 203 -4.04 -18.42 -6.48
C TYR A 203 -2.99 -19.26 -7.18
#